data_c3c89c3478e1a5b8fa0eea2800d8517e
#
_entry.id   c3c89c3478e1a5b8fa0eea2800d8517e
#
_cell.length_a   1.000
_cell.length_b   1.000
_cell.length_c   1.000
_cell.angle_alpha   90.00
_cell.angle_beta   90.00
_cell.angle_gamma   90.00
#
_symmetry.space_group_name_H-M   'P 1'
#
loop_
_entity.id
_entity.type
_entity.pdbx_description
1 polymer ?
#
loop_
_entity_poly.entity_id
_entity_poly.type
_entity_poly.pdbx_seq_one_letter_code
_entity_poly.pdbx_strand_id
1 'polypeptide(L)'
;MEESIELAAPRLALARGFDSRPPLSRSSSIGWSDFADSKSKSPLESRASTPIHHLPVLPSTPATEGAADAVGRGRGSREGSAGAVEEPVRQRMRRMSMGDEADHETSELPPVDRGRGAWSFVFAAFILETFIWGFSYSMPSVLVYLQTHEPWQQSSLAALSAIATVLLAVMFMVPILVITVFRRYPDYVKYVLWTSAFVNCLAMLASSWATKVWHLIVLQGVVLGLSGAALYAPVLLWLNSWFHMRRGLASGIVFAGTGVGGLIFPFIISTLLDRHGFATMCRVWAAITAAVYAIAVWLIRPRVPPTRPKGERGPWFATGDASFVKDPVVLTMTATSFVSSLAYFPVSLYLPTYTTSLASPLSANIVVAAFNLSSSIGSTVTGYASDLSVEWTIAVMGVCGAVLALTAWGLANSLGAVFAFAVLFSLFSQTCSCWGAAARDAAGQQPHLSTLVFCLFGIFRGIASCVGPFVATALYDPKAAQEHSSWGRYGFRKVIIFVGVMSFVNGRPAYVPARHR
;
A
#
# COMPACT_ATOMS: atom_id res chain seq x y z
N MET A 1 -29.54 -27.81 -51.55
CA MET A 1 -29.94 -26.40 -51.68
C MET A 1 -29.01 -25.64 -50.78
N GLU A 2 -27.87 -25.24 -51.39
CA GLU A 2 -26.81 -24.45 -50.79
C GLU A 2 -27.16 -22.97 -51.00
N GLU A 3 -27.16 -22.19 -49.96
CA GLU A 3 -27.18 -20.72 -50.06
C GLU A 3 -25.95 -20.17 -49.39
N SER A 4 -25.01 -19.80 -50.25
CA SER A 4 -23.76 -19.10 -49.89
C SER A 4 -24.08 -17.63 -49.67
N ILE A 5 -23.81 -17.10 -48.49
CA ILE A 5 -23.85 -15.65 -48.22
C ILE A 5 -22.41 -15.11 -48.27
N GLU A 6 -22.17 -14.36 -49.34
CA GLU A 6 -20.96 -13.60 -49.63
C GLU A 6 -20.87 -12.35 -48.72
N LEU A 7 -19.82 -12.21 -47.96
CA LEU A 7 -19.49 -11.02 -47.19
C LEU A 7 -18.70 -10.03 -48.05
N ALA A 8 -19.33 -8.94 -48.43
CA ALA A 8 -18.72 -7.83 -49.16
C ALA A 8 -17.93 -6.92 -48.21
N ALA A 9 -16.65 -6.74 -48.49
CA ALA A 9 -15.78 -5.75 -47.86
C ALA A 9 -15.93 -4.38 -48.55
N PRO A 10 -15.99 -3.25 -47.83
CA PRO A 10 -15.91 -1.94 -48.45
C PRO A 10 -14.48 -1.50 -48.71
N ARG A 11 -14.21 -1.14 -49.95
CA ARG A 11 -12.96 -0.56 -50.47
C ARG A 11 -12.75 0.87 -49.96
N LEU A 12 -11.54 1.17 -49.53
CA LEU A 12 -11.03 2.52 -49.32
C LEU A 12 -10.99 3.32 -50.62
N ALA A 13 -11.66 4.48 -50.63
CA ALA A 13 -11.50 5.50 -51.67
C ALA A 13 -10.56 6.59 -51.17
N LEU A 14 -9.40 6.71 -51.83
CA LEU A 14 -8.47 7.83 -51.75
C LEU A 14 -9.09 9.07 -52.44
N ALA A 15 -9.23 10.19 -51.74
CA ALA A 15 -9.45 11.49 -52.35
C ALA A 15 -8.35 12.46 -51.91
N ARG A 16 -7.71 13.03 -52.91
CA ARG A 16 -6.61 14.01 -52.87
C ARG A 16 -7.13 15.40 -52.49
N GLY A 17 -6.32 16.14 -51.74
CA GLY A 17 -5.96 17.53 -51.98
C GLY A 17 -6.92 18.61 -51.54
N PHE A 18 -6.51 19.38 -50.54
CA PHE A 18 -6.49 20.85 -50.67
C PHE A 18 -5.51 21.46 -49.67
N ASP A 19 -4.57 22.18 -50.24
CA ASP A 19 -3.55 23.02 -49.59
C ASP A 19 -4.21 24.38 -49.27
N SER A 20 -4.13 24.88 -48.02
CA SER A 20 -4.17 26.30 -47.72
C SER A 20 -3.81 26.58 -46.27
N ARG A 21 -2.59 27.04 -46.05
CA ARG A 21 -2.15 27.68 -44.80
C ARG A 21 -2.50 29.17 -44.82
N PRO A 22 -2.93 29.77 -43.71
CA PRO A 22 -2.68 31.16 -43.41
C PRO A 22 -1.59 31.36 -42.34
N PRO A 23 -1.00 32.57 -42.21
CA PRO A 23 0.34 32.78 -41.69
C PRO A 23 0.41 33.00 -40.18
N LEU A 24 1.58 32.65 -39.63
CA LEU A 24 2.03 32.85 -38.27
C LEU A 24 2.05 34.35 -37.90
N SER A 25 1.34 34.73 -36.84
CA SER A 25 1.58 35.98 -36.12
C SER A 25 2.49 35.73 -34.91
N ARG A 26 3.56 36.51 -34.84
CA ARG A 26 4.49 36.63 -33.73
C ARG A 26 3.78 37.10 -32.47
N SER A 27 4.03 36.41 -31.32
CA SER A 27 3.93 37.06 -30.02
C SER A 27 5.06 36.59 -29.11
N SER A 28 5.88 37.55 -28.83
CA SER A 28 6.63 37.92 -27.61
C SER A 28 7.00 36.80 -26.62
N SER A 29 8.31 36.56 -26.57
CA SER A 29 9.06 35.96 -25.50
C SER A 29 8.92 36.76 -24.19
N ILE A 30 8.44 36.11 -23.13
CA ILE A 30 8.59 36.60 -21.75
C ILE A 30 9.81 35.86 -21.17
N GLY A 31 10.81 36.68 -20.80
CA GLY A 31 12.08 36.19 -20.26
C GLY A 31 11.95 35.77 -18.79
N TRP A 32 12.70 34.73 -18.47
CA TRP A 32 12.87 34.17 -17.13
C TRP A 32 13.97 34.89 -16.33
N SER A 33 13.87 36.23 -16.13
CA SER A 33 14.88 37.01 -15.41
C SER A 33 14.41 37.76 -14.16
N ASP A 34 13.17 37.60 -13.70
CA ASP A 34 12.67 38.41 -12.57
C ASP A 34 12.33 37.64 -11.28
N PHE A 35 13.06 36.57 -10.99
CA PHE A 35 12.93 35.87 -9.70
C PHE A 35 14.27 35.69 -8.95
N ALA A 36 15.09 36.72 -8.99
CA ALA A 36 16.30 36.79 -8.17
C ALA A 36 16.51 38.24 -7.68
N ASP A 37 15.73 38.70 -6.70
CA ASP A 37 16.16 39.71 -5.75
C ASP A 37 15.03 39.99 -4.72
N SER A 38 15.08 39.26 -3.59
CA SER A 38 14.64 39.77 -2.31
C SER A 38 15.35 39.00 -1.17
N LYS A 39 16.66 39.26 -1.06
CA LYS A 39 17.38 39.10 0.19
C LYS A 39 17.42 40.43 0.93
N SER A 40 17.29 40.30 2.23
CA SER A 40 17.54 41.26 3.31
C SER A 40 16.32 42.07 3.80
N LYS A 41 15.86 41.63 4.98
CA LYS A 41 15.88 42.45 6.22
C LYS A 41 15.31 41.63 7.38
N SER A 42 16.17 41.22 8.28
CA SER A 42 15.84 40.85 9.65
C SER A 42 15.45 42.08 10.45
N PRO A 43 14.53 41.98 11.40
CA PRO A 43 14.63 42.76 12.64
C PRO A 43 14.88 41.82 13.82
N LEU A 44 16.08 41.96 14.39
CA LEU A 44 16.35 41.71 15.79
C LEU A 44 15.66 42.80 16.61
N GLU A 45 15.16 42.37 17.74
CA GLU A 45 15.02 43.04 19.01
C GLU A 45 13.66 42.96 19.68
N SER A 46 13.77 42.58 20.96
CA SER A 46 12.88 42.79 22.10
C SER A 46 11.67 41.87 22.27
N ARG A 47 11.83 40.93 23.19
CA ARG A 47 10.98 40.77 24.40
C ARG A 47 11.55 39.75 25.36
N ALA A 48 12.05 40.29 26.44
CA ALA A 48 11.72 40.05 27.85
C ALA A 48 11.48 38.60 28.31
N SER A 49 12.44 38.17 29.10
CA SER A 49 12.36 37.28 30.27
C SER A 49 10.96 36.88 30.77
N THR A 50 10.67 35.59 30.80
CA THR A 50 9.69 34.95 31.67
C THR A 50 10.35 33.88 32.52
N PRO A 51 9.94 33.69 33.80
CA PRO A 51 10.75 33.02 34.82
C PRO A 51 10.57 31.51 34.77
N ILE A 52 11.66 30.85 35.18
CA ILE A 52 11.81 29.42 35.43
C ILE A 52 10.83 29.00 36.53
N HIS A 53 9.84 28.17 36.20
CA HIS A 53 8.99 27.51 37.19
C HIS A 53 9.72 26.28 37.74
N HIS A 54 9.78 26.26 39.06
CA HIS A 54 10.36 25.29 39.95
C HIS A 54 9.90 23.84 39.70
N LEU A 55 10.86 22.92 39.69
CA LEU A 55 10.64 21.48 39.89
C LEU A 55 10.11 21.22 41.29
N PRO A 56 9.17 20.29 41.52
CA PRO A 56 8.73 19.91 42.85
C PRO A 56 9.80 19.06 43.58
N VAL A 57 10.13 19.53 44.76
CA VAL A 57 10.97 18.86 45.74
C VAL A 57 10.24 17.63 46.30
N LEU A 58 10.92 16.48 46.30
CA LEU A 58 10.47 15.28 47.00
C LEU A 58 10.52 15.50 48.55
N PRO A 59 9.53 15.02 49.31
CA PRO A 59 9.51 15.19 50.76
C PRO A 59 10.52 14.27 51.45
N SER A 60 11.34 14.88 52.30
CA SER A 60 12.22 14.21 53.25
C SER A 60 11.40 13.53 54.35
N THR A 61 11.66 12.25 54.62
CA THR A 61 11.17 11.53 55.79
C THR A 61 11.80 12.01 57.07
N PRO A 62 11.05 12.12 58.19
CA PRO A 62 11.57 12.60 59.45
C PRO A 62 12.37 11.52 60.20
N ALA A 63 13.46 11.97 60.78
CA ALA A 63 14.26 11.21 61.73
C ALA A 63 13.48 11.01 63.03
N THR A 64 13.40 9.79 63.52
CA THR A 64 13.00 9.48 64.90
C THR A 64 14.26 9.40 65.78
N GLU A 65 14.35 10.36 66.70
CA GLU A 65 15.18 10.27 67.89
C GLU A 65 14.62 9.22 68.84
N GLY A 66 15.51 8.52 69.52
CA GLY A 66 15.15 7.87 70.75
C GLY A 66 15.99 6.66 71.14
N ALA A 67 16.73 6.87 72.16
CA ALA A 67 17.20 6.00 73.19
C ALA A 67 18.69 5.68 73.26
N ALA A 68 19.30 6.36 74.21
CA ALA A 68 20.60 6.10 74.80
C ALA A 68 20.57 4.88 75.72
N ASP A 69 21.75 4.46 76.08
CA ASP A 69 22.15 3.61 77.19
C ASP A 69 22.30 2.10 76.92
N ALA A 70 23.58 1.70 76.84
CA ALA A 70 24.16 0.69 77.77
C ALA A 70 25.65 0.57 77.58
N VAL A 71 26.35 0.86 78.63
CA VAL A 71 27.78 0.69 79.01
C VAL A 71 28.16 -0.79 78.93
N GLY A 72 29.37 -1.08 78.41
CA GLY A 72 29.96 -2.42 78.58
C GLY A 72 31.35 -2.58 77.95
N ARG A 73 32.33 -2.40 78.74
CA ARG A 73 33.78 -2.64 78.59
C ARG A 73 34.14 -3.89 77.76
N GLY A 74 35.13 -3.77 76.91
CA GLY A 74 35.86 -4.90 76.34
C GLY A 74 37.11 -4.45 75.58
N ARG A 75 38.24 -4.45 76.31
CA ARG A 75 39.62 -4.16 75.86
C ARG A 75 40.13 -5.36 75.08
N GLY A 76 40.59 -5.21 73.87
CA GLY A 76 41.24 -6.28 73.10
C GLY A 76 41.86 -5.76 71.81
N SER A 77 43.15 -5.53 71.88
CA SER A 77 44.05 -5.24 70.77
C SER A 77 44.03 -6.29 69.70
N ARG A 78 43.90 -5.83 68.43
CA ARG A 78 44.57 -6.49 67.30
C ARG A 78 44.70 -5.52 66.11
N GLU A 79 45.98 -5.17 65.93
CA GLU A 79 46.48 -4.60 64.67
C GLU A 79 46.28 -5.61 63.51
N GLY A 80 45.97 -5.13 62.33
CA GLY A 80 46.14 -5.88 61.07
C GLY A 80 44.89 -6.32 60.37
N SER A 81 44.31 -5.45 59.60
CA SER A 81 43.55 -5.80 58.35
C SER A 81 43.01 -4.55 57.62
N ALA A 82 43.86 -3.64 57.22
CA ALA A 82 43.49 -2.53 56.34
C ALA A 82 43.55 -2.89 54.83
N GLY A 83 43.95 -4.14 54.48
CA GLY A 83 44.21 -4.56 53.13
C GLY A 83 43.10 -5.41 52.49
N ALA A 84 42.13 -5.94 53.26
CA ALA A 84 41.18 -6.95 52.72
C ALA A 84 39.79 -6.43 52.29
N VAL A 85 39.49 -5.15 52.53
CA VAL A 85 38.18 -4.56 52.21
C VAL A 85 38.19 -3.76 50.89
N GLU A 86 39.34 -3.36 50.39
CA GLU A 86 39.46 -2.60 49.14
C GLU A 86 39.42 -3.48 47.88
N GLU A 87 39.74 -4.75 47.95
CA GLU A 87 39.78 -5.62 46.77
C GLU A 87 38.40 -5.95 46.20
N PRO A 88 37.35 -6.22 46.97
CA PRO A 88 36.03 -6.43 46.42
C PRO A 88 35.38 -5.14 45.85
N VAL A 89 35.73 -3.97 46.38
CA VAL A 89 35.23 -2.69 45.88
C VAL A 89 35.93 -2.32 44.56
N ARG A 90 37.24 -2.53 44.44
CA ARG A 90 37.98 -2.36 43.18
C ARG A 90 37.55 -3.35 42.11
N GLN A 91 37.26 -4.61 42.46
CA GLN A 91 36.70 -5.58 41.52
C GLN A 91 35.28 -5.20 41.09
N ARG A 92 34.45 -4.64 41.98
CA ARG A 92 33.13 -4.18 41.68
C ARG A 92 33.13 -2.93 40.77
N MET A 93 34.05 -1.98 41.03
CA MET A 93 34.26 -0.82 40.16
C MET A 93 34.84 -1.22 38.80
N ARG A 94 35.75 -2.21 38.74
CA ARG A 94 36.28 -2.73 37.49
C ARG A 94 35.20 -3.49 36.68
N ARG A 95 34.26 -4.21 37.34
CA ARG A 95 33.10 -4.82 36.68
C ARG A 95 32.09 -3.79 36.23
N MET A 96 31.89 -2.69 36.94
CA MET A 96 31.06 -1.57 36.49
C MET A 96 31.71 -0.84 35.30
N SER A 97 33.02 -0.57 35.35
CA SER A 97 33.77 0.02 34.23
C SER A 97 33.82 -0.89 33.00
N MET A 98 33.96 -2.22 33.17
CA MET A 98 33.89 -3.17 32.07
C MET A 98 32.43 -3.37 31.55
N GLY A 99 31.43 -3.16 32.41
CA GLY A 99 30.03 -3.11 32.01
C GLY A 99 29.71 -1.87 31.16
N ASP A 100 30.25 -0.72 31.56
CA ASP A 100 30.09 0.53 30.82
C ASP A 100 30.87 0.53 29.48
N GLU A 101 32.01 -0.15 29.37
CA GLU A 101 32.70 -0.33 28.08
C GLU A 101 32.01 -1.34 27.16
N ALA A 102 31.29 -2.33 27.70
CA ALA A 102 30.50 -3.26 26.94
C ALA A 102 29.15 -2.65 26.46
N ASP A 103 28.64 -1.64 27.17
CA ASP A 103 27.42 -0.90 26.77
C ASP A 103 27.71 0.25 25.77
N HIS A 104 28.96 0.58 25.48
CA HIS A 104 29.35 1.59 24.49
C HIS A 104 29.43 1.05 23.05
N GLU A 105 29.23 -0.24 22.79
CA GLU A 105 28.78 -0.75 21.51
C GLU A 105 27.24 -0.70 21.39
N THR A 106 26.61 0.36 21.81
CA THR A 106 25.28 0.71 21.30
C THR A 106 25.46 1.06 19.82
N SER A 107 25.36 0.06 18.99
CA SER A 107 25.20 0.21 17.54
C SER A 107 24.07 1.23 17.35
N GLU A 108 24.43 2.49 17.01
CA GLU A 108 23.47 3.55 16.81
C GLU A 108 22.50 3.08 15.74
N LEU A 109 21.25 2.84 16.15
CA LEU A 109 20.21 2.41 15.22
C LEU A 109 20.07 3.46 14.10
N PRO A 110 19.92 3.06 12.84
CA PRO A 110 19.73 3.99 11.74
C PRO A 110 18.63 5.00 12.05
N PRO A 111 18.76 6.28 11.63
CA PRO A 111 17.79 7.32 11.95
C PRO A 111 16.39 6.98 11.40
N VAL A 112 15.34 7.36 12.15
CA VAL A 112 13.93 7.24 11.72
C VAL A 112 13.61 8.35 10.71
N ASP A 113 12.73 8.08 9.75
CA ASP A 113 12.25 9.01 8.71
C ASP A 113 13.34 9.60 7.80
N ARG A 114 14.60 9.19 7.95
CA ARG A 114 15.76 9.75 7.23
C ARG A 114 16.83 8.69 6.96
N GLY A 115 17.79 9.07 6.12
CA GLY A 115 18.96 8.26 5.82
C GLY A 115 18.78 7.28 4.64
N ARG A 116 19.92 6.79 4.11
CA ARG A 116 19.95 5.89 2.95
C ARG A 116 19.25 4.56 3.22
N GLY A 117 19.31 4.04 4.45
CA GLY A 117 18.67 2.77 4.81
C GLY A 117 17.14 2.82 4.73
N ALA A 118 16.51 3.91 5.20
CA ALA A 118 15.06 4.09 5.12
C ALA A 118 14.57 4.19 3.66
N TRP A 119 15.26 4.96 2.82
CA TRP A 119 14.87 5.13 1.43
C TRP A 119 15.21 3.92 0.55
N SER A 120 16.28 3.18 0.85
CA SER A 120 16.55 1.89 0.17
C SER A 120 15.49 0.84 0.52
N PHE A 121 14.97 0.84 1.75
CA PHE A 121 13.83 0.02 2.14
C PHE A 121 12.58 0.39 1.33
N VAL A 122 12.23 1.69 1.23
CA VAL A 122 11.07 2.16 0.42
C VAL A 122 11.23 1.76 -1.04
N PHE A 123 12.42 1.89 -1.62
CA PHE A 123 12.70 1.49 -2.98
C PHE A 123 12.50 -0.02 -3.19
N ALA A 124 13.04 -0.85 -2.29
CA ALA A 124 12.83 -2.31 -2.36
C ALA A 124 11.36 -2.68 -2.19
N ALA A 125 10.66 -2.02 -1.27
CA ALA A 125 9.22 -2.21 -1.05
C ALA A 125 8.39 -1.79 -2.27
N PHE A 126 8.72 -0.66 -2.91
CA PHE A 126 8.10 -0.20 -4.15
C PHE A 126 8.28 -1.21 -5.29
N ILE A 127 9.47 -1.79 -5.44
CA ILE A 127 9.72 -2.83 -6.45
C ILE A 127 8.87 -4.08 -6.16
N LEU A 128 8.84 -4.55 -4.91
CA LEU A 128 7.99 -5.69 -4.53
C LEU A 128 6.52 -5.40 -4.82
N GLU A 129 6.03 -4.22 -4.44
CA GLU A 129 4.66 -3.77 -4.70
C GLU A 129 4.35 -3.78 -6.20
N THR A 130 5.27 -3.22 -7.02
CA THR A 130 5.12 -3.16 -8.47
C THR A 130 4.94 -4.55 -9.08
N PHE A 131 5.78 -5.51 -8.72
CA PHE A 131 5.78 -6.83 -9.35
C PHE A 131 4.71 -7.76 -8.79
N ILE A 132 4.43 -7.70 -7.49
CA ILE A 132 3.41 -8.54 -6.85
C ILE A 132 2.01 -8.09 -7.26
N TRP A 133 1.68 -6.81 -7.07
CA TRP A 133 0.35 -6.29 -7.35
C TRP A 133 0.15 -5.94 -8.83
N GLY A 134 1.19 -5.45 -9.50
CA GLY A 134 1.12 -5.09 -10.92
C GLY A 134 0.78 -6.29 -11.80
N PHE A 135 1.29 -7.48 -11.49
CA PHE A 135 0.89 -8.70 -12.19
C PHE A 135 -0.60 -9.00 -11.99
N SER A 136 -1.11 -8.84 -10.77
CA SER A 136 -2.54 -9.05 -10.48
C SER A 136 -3.44 -8.12 -11.29
N TYR A 137 -3.02 -6.88 -11.54
CA TYR A 137 -3.74 -5.93 -12.40
C TYR A 137 -3.61 -6.24 -13.90
N SER A 138 -2.71 -7.13 -14.29
CA SER A 138 -2.57 -7.61 -15.67
C SER A 138 -3.38 -8.87 -15.96
N MET A 139 -4.00 -9.47 -14.95
CA MET A 139 -4.84 -10.67 -15.09
C MET A 139 -5.97 -10.54 -16.11
N PRO A 140 -6.62 -9.38 -16.32
CA PRO A 140 -7.60 -9.23 -17.40
C PRO A 140 -7.04 -9.56 -18.78
N SER A 141 -5.80 -9.18 -19.09
CA SER A 141 -5.15 -9.53 -20.36
C SER A 141 -4.90 -11.03 -20.50
N VAL A 142 -4.47 -11.69 -19.41
CA VAL A 142 -4.33 -13.14 -19.36
C VAL A 142 -5.68 -13.83 -19.54
N LEU A 143 -6.74 -13.33 -18.90
CA LEU A 143 -8.09 -13.87 -18.98
C LEU A 143 -8.63 -13.84 -20.42
N VAL A 144 -8.48 -12.72 -21.13
CA VAL A 144 -8.89 -12.59 -22.53
C VAL A 144 -8.17 -13.62 -23.42
N TYR A 145 -6.86 -13.80 -23.20
CA TYR A 145 -6.09 -14.80 -23.93
C TYR A 145 -6.60 -16.23 -23.68
N LEU A 146 -6.84 -16.59 -22.40
CA LEU A 146 -7.31 -17.93 -22.04
C LEU A 146 -8.72 -18.24 -22.59
N GLN A 147 -9.57 -17.22 -22.76
CA GLN A 147 -10.91 -17.37 -23.37
C GLN A 147 -10.86 -17.71 -24.86
N THR A 148 -9.81 -17.34 -25.55
CA THR A 148 -9.70 -17.43 -27.02
C THR A 148 -8.77 -18.54 -27.49
N HIS A 149 -7.98 -19.14 -26.58
CA HIS A 149 -6.95 -20.11 -26.95
C HIS A 149 -7.14 -21.46 -26.23
N GLU A 150 -6.87 -22.53 -26.96
CA GLU A 150 -6.82 -23.89 -26.38
C GLU A 150 -5.63 -24.02 -25.40
N PRO A 151 -5.78 -24.86 -24.37
CA PRO A 151 -6.90 -25.78 -24.08
C PRO A 151 -8.02 -25.17 -23.21
N TRP A 152 -8.01 -23.88 -22.91
CA TRP A 152 -8.89 -23.27 -21.90
C TRP A 152 -10.16 -22.62 -22.48
N GLN A 153 -10.26 -22.42 -23.80
CA GLN A 153 -11.38 -21.70 -24.44
C GLN A 153 -12.77 -22.28 -24.16
N GLN A 154 -12.85 -23.60 -23.89
CA GLN A 154 -14.12 -24.28 -23.57
C GLN A 154 -14.52 -24.12 -22.09
N SER A 155 -13.68 -23.49 -21.26
CA SER A 155 -13.94 -23.33 -19.83
C SER A 155 -14.89 -22.15 -19.58
N SER A 156 -15.72 -22.27 -18.52
CA SER A 156 -16.63 -21.19 -18.17
C SER A 156 -15.87 -19.92 -17.77
N LEU A 157 -16.41 -18.76 -18.13
CA LEU A 157 -15.86 -17.45 -17.74
C LEU A 157 -15.69 -17.35 -16.21
N ALA A 158 -16.62 -17.92 -15.44
CA ALA A 158 -16.57 -17.94 -13.99
C ALA A 158 -15.34 -18.73 -13.48
N ALA A 159 -15.00 -19.87 -14.08
CA ALA A 159 -13.83 -20.65 -13.70
C ALA A 159 -12.52 -19.92 -14.05
N LEU A 160 -12.45 -19.25 -15.20
CA LEU A 160 -11.29 -18.48 -15.60
C LEU A 160 -11.09 -17.23 -14.72
N SER A 161 -12.17 -16.51 -14.41
CA SER A 161 -12.11 -15.33 -13.54
C SER A 161 -11.77 -15.68 -12.09
N ALA A 162 -12.03 -16.93 -11.65
CA ALA A 162 -11.66 -17.41 -10.33
C ALA A 162 -10.14 -17.36 -10.10
N ILE A 163 -9.30 -17.46 -11.15
CA ILE A 163 -7.83 -17.36 -11.04
C ILE A 163 -7.45 -16.01 -10.42
N ALA A 164 -7.94 -14.92 -11.00
CA ALA A 164 -7.64 -13.56 -10.52
C ALA A 164 -8.30 -13.27 -9.17
N THR A 165 -9.55 -13.72 -8.97
CA THR A 165 -10.30 -13.49 -7.73
C THR A 165 -9.65 -14.19 -6.54
N VAL A 166 -9.23 -15.46 -6.71
CA VAL A 166 -8.51 -16.22 -5.67
C VAL A 166 -7.17 -15.57 -5.36
N LEU A 167 -6.41 -15.16 -6.39
CA LEU A 167 -5.14 -14.45 -6.22
C LEU A 167 -5.30 -13.21 -5.34
N LEU A 168 -6.25 -12.33 -5.68
CA LEU A 168 -6.50 -11.10 -4.93
C LEU A 168 -7.01 -11.39 -3.51
N ALA A 169 -7.94 -12.32 -3.34
CA ALA A 169 -8.46 -12.70 -2.03
C ALA A 169 -7.33 -13.18 -1.11
N VAL A 170 -6.48 -14.09 -1.58
CA VAL A 170 -5.34 -14.61 -0.83
C VAL A 170 -4.35 -13.50 -0.49
N MET A 171 -4.01 -12.64 -1.45
CA MET A 171 -3.06 -11.54 -1.25
C MET A 171 -3.54 -10.51 -0.22
N PHE A 172 -4.83 -10.26 -0.11
CA PHE A 172 -5.37 -9.32 0.90
C PHE A 172 -5.57 -9.97 2.26
N MET A 173 -5.99 -11.25 2.32
CA MET A 173 -6.38 -11.88 3.59
C MET A 173 -5.21 -12.54 4.32
N VAL A 174 -4.25 -13.09 3.60
CA VAL A 174 -3.14 -13.88 4.19
C VAL A 174 -2.09 -13.06 4.95
N PRO A 175 -1.77 -11.80 4.60
CA PRO A 175 -0.72 -11.05 5.29
C PRO A 175 -0.88 -10.99 6.82
N ILE A 176 -2.11 -10.93 7.34
CA ILE A 176 -2.35 -10.93 8.79
C ILE A 176 -1.84 -12.22 9.46
N LEU A 177 -2.03 -13.37 8.80
CA LEU A 177 -1.55 -14.66 9.30
C LEU A 177 -0.02 -14.73 9.23
N VAL A 178 0.56 -14.31 8.12
CA VAL A 178 2.02 -14.29 7.91
C VAL A 178 2.71 -13.38 8.93
N ILE A 179 2.16 -12.19 9.18
CA ILE A 179 2.70 -11.24 10.17
C ILE A 179 2.63 -11.83 11.57
N THR A 180 1.56 -12.55 11.91
CA THR A 180 1.46 -13.26 13.20
C THR A 180 2.58 -14.30 13.35
N VAL A 181 2.89 -15.05 12.30
CA VAL A 181 4.02 -15.99 12.27
C VAL A 181 5.36 -15.25 12.39
N PHE A 182 5.55 -14.14 11.69
CA PHE A 182 6.79 -13.36 11.73
C PHE A 182 7.04 -12.72 13.11
N ARG A 183 5.99 -12.29 13.81
CA ARG A 183 6.10 -11.80 15.19
C ARG A 183 6.56 -12.89 16.14
N ARG A 184 6.09 -14.13 15.93
CA ARG A 184 6.46 -15.27 16.77
C ARG A 184 7.85 -15.81 16.46
N TYR A 185 8.25 -15.78 15.18
CA TYR A 185 9.49 -16.32 14.67
C TYR A 185 10.28 -15.28 13.85
N PRO A 186 10.75 -14.18 14.48
CA PRO A 186 11.38 -13.07 13.75
C PRO A 186 12.70 -13.47 13.07
N ASP A 187 13.40 -14.50 13.57
CA ASP A 187 14.68 -14.97 13.00
C ASP A 187 14.50 -15.64 11.64
N TYR A 188 13.31 -16.21 11.39
CA TYR A 188 13.03 -16.93 10.15
C TYR A 188 12.50 -16.03 9.02
N VAL A 189 12.22 -14.75 9.27
CA VAL A 189 11.63 -13.84 8.26
C VAL A 189 12.45 -13.80 6.97
N LYS A 190 13.78 -13.70 7.05
CA LYS A 190 14.65 -13.71 5.87
C LYS A 190 14.57 -15.03 5.09
N TYR A 191 14.53 -16.16 5.78
CA TYR A 191 14.39 -17.47 5.13
C TYR A 191 13.03 -17.62 4.44
N VAL A 192 11.95 -17.14 5.10
CA VAL A 192 10.61 -17.13 4.51
C VAL A 192 10.55 -16.23 3.28
N LEU A 193 11.22 -15.07 3.29
CA LEU A 193 11.29 -14.19 2.13
C LEU A 193 11.96 -14.88 0.93
N TRP A 194 13.12 -15.51 1.14
CA TRP A 194 13.81 -16.23 0.05
C TRP A 194 13.03 -17.42 -0.44
N THR A 195 12.44 -18.23 0.46
CA THR A 195 11.57 -19.36 0.07
C THR A 195 10.32 -18.88 -0.65
N SER A 196 9.69 -17.80 -0.22
CA SER A 196 8.52 -17.24 -0.89
C SER A 196 8.86 -16.70 -2.28
N ALA A 197 10.00 -16.04 -2.44
CA ALA A 197 10.48 -15.60 -3.76
C ALA A 197 10.70 -16.79 -4.70
N PHE A 198 11.35 -17.84 -4.20
CA PHE A 198 11.58 -19.08 -4.96
C PHE A 198 10.26 -19.77 -5.34
N VAL A 199 9.35 -19.95 -4.37
CA VAL A 199 8.04 -20.60 -4.60
C VAL A 199 7.20 -19.77 -5.58
N ASN A 200 7.23 -18.44 -5.50
CA ASN A 200 6.52 -17.56 -6.43
C ASN A 200 7.01 -17.76 -7.87
N CYS A 201 8.32 -17.76 -8.08
CA CYS A 201 8.91 -18.01 -9.39
C CYS A 201 8.64 -19.43 -9.89
N LEU A 202 8.70 -20.44 -9.00
CA LEU A 202 8.43 -21.82 -9.34
C LEU A 202 6.95 -22.03 -9.73
N ALA A 203 6.01 -21.40 -9.01
CA ALA A 203 4.58 -21.45 -9.34
C ALA A 203 4.30 -20.84 -10.71
N MET A 204 4.93 -19.70 -11.02
CA MET A 204 4.81 -19.06 -12.33
C MET A 204 5.43 -19.95 -13.43
N LEU A 205 6.60 -20.51 -13.19
CA LEU A 205 7.25 -21.44 -14.12
C LEU A 205 6.41 -22.71 -14.34
N ALA A 206 5.88 -23.30 -13.26
CA ALA A 206 5.02 -24.49 -13.32
C ALA A 206 3.71 -24.23 -14.08
N SER A 207 3.19 -22.99 -14.01
CA SER A 207 2.01 -22.57 -14.80
C SER A 207 2.24 -22.71 -16.32
N SER A 208 3.48 -22.73 -16.79
CA SER A 208 3.79 -22.92 -18.22
C SER A 208 3.42 -24.30 -18.76
N TRP A 209 3.20 -25.30 -17.89
CA TRP A 209 2.75 -26.66 -18.24
C TRP A 209 1.28 -26.91 -17.85
N ALA A 210 0.55 -25.88 -17.43
CA ALA A 210 -0.84 -26.02 -17.06
C ALA A 210 -1.70 -26.32 -18.30
N THR A 211 -2.54 -27.37 -18.21
CA THR A 211 -3.47 -27.76 -19.27
C THR A 211 -4.93 -27.62 -18.86
N LYS A 212 -5.20 -27.50 -17.55
CA LYS A 212 -6.56 -27.36 -17.00
C LYS A 212 -6.66 -26.09 -16.17
N VAL A 213 -7.83 -25.47 -16.11
CA VAL A 213 -8.07 -24.22 -15.37
C VAL A 213 -7.76 -24.37 -13.89
N TRP A 214 -8.07 -25.53 -13.27
CA TRP A 214 -7.78 -25.74 -11.87
C TRP A 214 -6.27 -25.73 -11.54
N HIS A 215 -5.39 -26.13 -12.50
CA HIS A 215 -3.94 -25.97 -12.35
C HIS A 215 -3.58 -24.48 -12.16
N LEU A 216 -4.19 -23.61 -12.96
CA LEU A 216 -3.97 -22.16 -12.88
C LEU A 216 -4.55 -21.55 -11.60
N ILE A 217 -5.74 -22.01 -11.17
CA ILE A 217 -6.33 -21.57 -9.89
C ILE A 217 -5.39 -21.92 -8.72
N VAL A 218 -4.83 -23.11 -8.72
CA VAL A 218 -3.89 -23.52 -7.66
C VAL A 218 -2.57 -22.78 -7.79
N LEU A 219 -1.93 -22.77 -8.96
CA LEU A 219 -0.60 -22.20 -9.14
C LEU A 219 -0.61 -20.67 -9.12
N GLN A 220 -1.46 -20.03 -9.93
CA GLN A 220 -1.51 -18.58 -10.03
C GLN A 220 -2.47 -17.93 -9.03
N GLY A 221 -3.54 -18.61 -8.62
CA GLY A 221 -4.45 -18.12 -7.58
C GLY A 221 -3.87 -18.33 -6.18
N VAL A 222 -3.71 -19.59 -5.76
CA VAL A 222 -3.36 -19.91 -4.37
C VAL A 222 -1.86 -19.77 -4.11
N VAL A 223 -0.99 -20.48 -4.84
CA VAL A 223 0.45 -20.55 -4.52
C VAL A 223 1.12 -19.21 -4.78
N LEU A 224 0.83 -18.56 -5.91
CA LEU A 224 1.33 -17.23 -6.22
C LEU A 224 0.80 -16.21 -5.22
N GLY A 225 -0.47 -16.30 -4.82
CA GLY A 225 -1.08 -15.44 -3.81
C GLY A 225 -0.44 -15.59 -2.43
N LEU A 226 -0.24 -16.83 -1.95
CA LEU A 226 0.40 -17.11 -0.65
C LEU A 226 1.85 -16.63 -0.63
N SER A 227 2.62 -16.93 -1.66
CA SER A 227 4.01 -16.51 -1.77
C SER A 227 4.13 -14.98 -1.92
N GLY A 228 3.25 -14.35 -2.70
CA GLY A 228 3.16 -12.89 -2.82
C GLY A 228 2.82 -12.22 -1.50
N ALA A 229 1.82 -12.73 -0.77
CA ALA A 229 1.45 -12.24 0.55
C ALA A 229 2.60 -12.35 1.56
N ALA A 230 3.37 -13.44 1.52
CA ALA A 230 4.52 -13.64 2.39
C ALA A 230 5.69 -12.71 2.03
N LEU A 231 5.92 -12.41 0.75
CA LEU A 231 6.89 -11.41 0.29
C LEU A 231 6.50 -9.98 0.72
N TYR A 232 5.20 -9.69 0.71
CA TYR A 232 4.67 -8.37 1.03
C TYR A 232 4.57 -8.10 2.54
N ALA A 233 4.32 -9.13 3.36
CA ALA A 233 4.10 -8.99 4.79
C ALA A 233 5.23 -8.23 5.54
N PRO A 234 6.54 -8.43 5.27
CA PRO A 234 7.60 -7.68 5.92
C PRO A 234 7.62 -6.19 5.54
N VAL A 235 7.11 -5.82 4.37
CA VAL A 235 6.95 -4.41 3.98
C VAL A 235 6.04 -3.72 4.98
N LEU A 236 4.88 -4.33 5.29
CA LEU A 236 3.92 -3.81 6.26
C LEU A 236 4.49 -3.78 7.68
N LEU A 237 5.23 -4.81 8.06
CA LEU A 237 5.80 -4.94 9.39
C LEU A 237 6.92 -3.92 9.64
N TRP A 238 7.83 -3.76 8.70
CA TRP A 238 9.04 -2.97 8.88
C TRP A 238 8.89 -1.50 8.49
N LEU A 239 7.91 -1.15 7.66
CA LEU A 239 7.58 0.24 7.33
C LEU A 239 7.40 1.07 8.61
N ASN A 240 6.74 0.49 9.61
CA ASN A 240 6.47 1.13 10.90
C ASN A 240 7.74 1.38 11.74
N SER A 241 8.80 0.59 11.53
CA SER A 241 10.06 0.76 12.22
C SER A 241 10.97 1.80 11.54
N TRP A 242 10.85 1.96 10.22
CA TRP A 242 11.62 2.91 9.45
C TRP A 242 11.03 4.32 9.44
N PHE A 243 9.68 4.43 9.43
CA PHE A 243 8.98 5.71 9.32
C PHE A 243 7.96 5.91 10.44
N HIS A 244 8.00 7.10 11.02
CA HIS A 244 7.04 7.53 12.04
C HIS A 244 6.26 8.77 11.58
N MET A 245 6.93 9.91 11.34
CA MET A 245 6.28 11.16 10.93
C MET A 245 5.88 11.17 9.45
N ARG A 246 6.69 10.54 8.58
CA ARG A 246 6.47 10.48 7.12
C ARG A 246 5.93 9.14 6.65
N ARG A 247 5.14 8.50 7.48
CA ARG A 247 4.67 7.13 7.24
C ARG A 247 3.63 7.07 6.12
N GLY A 248 2.74 8.07 6.03
CA GLY A 248 1.78 8.20 4.94
C GLY A 248 2.48 8.41 3.60
N LEU A 249 3.46 9.31 3.54
CA LEU A 249 4.28 9.51 2.35
C LEU A 249 5.00 8.22 1.93
N ALA A 250 5.65 7.53 2.88
CA ALA A 250 6.39 6.30 2.58
C ALA A 250 5.46 5.19 2.08
N SER A 251 4.29 4.98 2.71
CA SER A 251 3.28 4.03 2.24
C SER A 251 2.71 4.44 0.88
N GLY A 252 2.47 5.73 0.66
CA GLY A 252 2.00 6.26 -0.62
C GLY A 252 2.95 6.00 -1.77
N ILE A 253 4.27 6.17 -1.55
CA ILE A 253 5.30 5.83 -2.54
C ILE A 253 5.33 4.32 -2.80
N VAL A 254 5.25 3.50 -1.77
CA VAL A 254 5.20 2.04 -1.93
C VAL A 254 3.99 1.65 -2.78
N PHE A 255 2.80 2.12 -2.45
CA PHE A 255 1.57 1.83 -3.20
C PHE A 255 1.54 2.42 -4.62
N ALA A 256 2.32 3.46 -4.90
CA ALA A 256 2.51 3.95 -6.27
C ALA A 256 3.06 2.85 -7.19
N GLY A 257 3.81 1.90 -6.65
CA GLY A 257 4.30 0.72 -7.38
C GLY A 257 3.18 -0.10 -8.02
N THR A 258 2.06 -0.27 -7.34
CA THR A 258 0.87 -0.96 -7.90
C THR A 258 0.39 -0.30 -9.19
N GLY A 259 0.29 1.02 -9.22
CA GLY A 259 -0.16 1.77 -10.40
C GLY A 259 0.88 1.75 -11.53
N VAL A 260 2.18 1.80 -11.20
CA VAL A 260 3.27 1.65 -12.20
C VAL A 260 3.23 0.25 -12.82
N GLY A 261 3.07 -0.80 -12.01
CA GLY A 261 2.91 -2.16 -12.51
C GLY A 261 1.66 -2.30 -13.38
N GLY A 262 0.52 -1.78 -12.92
CA GLY A 262 -0.76 -1.79 -13.65
C GLY A 262 -0.74 -0.95 -14.93
N LEU A 263 0.18 0.01 -15.07
CA LEU A 263 0.41 0.76 -16.30
C LEU A 263 1.23 -0.07 -17.31
N ILE A 264 2.34 -0.65 -16.87
CA ILE A 264 3.37 -1.21 -17.78
C ILE A 264 3.12 -2.68 -18.10
N PHE A 265 2.73 -3.49 -17.11
CA PHE A 265 2.71 -4.95 -17.24
C PHE A 265 1.63 -5.48 -18.17
N PRO A 266 0.40 -4.92 -18.25
CA PRO A 266 -0.58 -5.37 -19.22
C PRO A 266 -0.06 -5.34 -20.66
N PHE A 267 0.69 -4.31 -21.04
CA PHE A 267 1.27 -4.20 -22.38
C PHE A 267 2.39 -5.22 -22.62
N ILE A 268 3.25 -5.45 -21.63
CA ILE A 268 4.30 -6.47 -21.72
C ILE A 268 3.68 -7.86 -21.81
N ILE A 269 2.72 -8.16 -20.95
CA ILE A 269 2.09 -9.47 -20.83
C ILE A 269 1.26 -9.76 -22.08
N SER A 270 0.44 -8.82 -22.57
CA SER A 270 -0.32 -9.01 -23.81
C SER A 270 0.60 -9.23 -25.01
N THR A 271 1.68 -8.44 -25.14
CA THR A 271 2.65 -8.63 -26.22
C THR A 271 3.33 -10.01 -26.16
N LEU A 272 3.66 -10.48 -24.96
CA LEU A 272 4.26 -11.82 -24.79
C LEU A 272 3.25 -12.92 -25.10
N LEU A 273 2.00 -12.75 -24.70
CA LEU A 273 0.92 -13.70 -24.99
C LEU A 273 0.65 -13.79 -26.50
N ASP A 274 0.51 -12.65 -27.17
CA ASP A 274 0.17 -12.58 -28.58
C ASP A 274 1.29 -13.10 -29.48
N ARG A 275 2.56 -12.84 -29.14
CA ARG A 275 3.70 -13.22 -29.97
C ARG A 275 4.30 -14.60 -29.63
N HIS A 276 4.28 -15.00 -28.38
CA HIS A 276 5.04 -16.17 -27.91
C HIS A 276 4.19 -17.21 -27.16
N GLY A 277 2.91 -16.89 -26.89
CA GLY A 277 1.96 -17.75 -26.20
C GLY A 277 2.16 -17.82 -24.69
N PHE A 278 1.19 -18.47 -24.03
CA PHE A 278 1.06 -18.51 -22.57
C PHE A 278 2.28 -19.14 -21.86
N ALA A 279 2.76 -20.29 -22.38
CA ALA A 279 3.88 -21.00 -21.75
C ALA A 279 5.16 -20.16 -21.73
N THR A 280 5.47 -19.46 -22.83
CA THR A 280 6.64 -18.59 -22.93
C THR A 280 6.47 -17.36 -22.03
N MET A 281 5.29 -16.75 -22.01
CA MET A 281 4.98 -15.64 -21.10
C MET A 281 5.25 -16.03 -19.65
N CYS A 282 4.77 -17.18 -19.19
CA CYS A 282 4.99 -17.66 -17.81
C CYS A 282 6.49 -17.86 -17.51
N ARG A 283 7.26 -18.43 -18.44
CA ARG A 283 8.72 -18.66 -18.27
C ARG A 283 9.50 -17.37 -18.21
N VAL A 284 9.22 -16.44 -19.14
CA VAL A 284 9.86 -15.11 -19.17
C VAL A 284 9.53 -14.34 -17.91
N TRP A 285 8.25 -14.34 -17.49
CA TRP A 285 7.82 -13.66 -16.28
C TRP A 285 8.46 -14.24 -15.03
N ALA A 286 8.57 -15.57 -14.93
CA ALA A 286 9.28 -16.25 -13.85
C ALA A 286 10.76 -15.83 -13.77
N ALA A 287 11.44 -15.72 -14.90
CA ALA A 287 12.85 -15.28 -14.95
C ALA A 287 13.02 -13.82 -14.52
N ILE A 288 12.15 -12.93 -14.99
CA ILE A 288 12.16 -11.51 -14.62
C ILE A 288 11.90 -11.37 -13.11
N THR A 289 10.86 -12.02 -12.59
CA THR A 289 10.51 -11.94 -11.16
C THR A 289 11.57 -12.57 -10.28
N ALA A 290 12.25 -13.63 -10.72
CA ALA A 290 13.38 -14.23 -9.99
C ALA A 290 14.51 -13.22 -9.77
N ALA A 291 14.93 -12.51 -10.82
CA ALA A 291 15.98 -11.51 -10.74
C ALA A 291 15.56 -10.33 -9.86
N VAL A 292 14.34 -9.83 -10.06
CA VAL A 292 13.81 -8.67 -9.33
C VAL A 292 13.61 -8.98 -7.84
N TYR A 293 13.01 -10.12 -7.51
CA TYR A 293 12.80 -10.52 -6.11
C TYR A 293 14.12 -10.81 -5.40
N ALA A 294 15.12 -11.37 -6.08
CA ALA A 294 16.45 -11.54 -5.50
C ALA A 294 17.07 -10.20 -5.05
N ILE A 295 17.01 -9.19 -5.92
CA ILE A 295 17.49 -7.84 -5.59
C ILE A 295 16.64 -7.21 -4.46
N ALA A 296 15.32 -7.27 -4.55
CA ALA A 296 14.43 -6.66 -3.58
C ALA A 296 14.57 -7.30 -2.19
N VAL A 297 14.59 -8.64 -2.11
CA VAL A 297 14.78 -9.38 -0.85
C VAL A 297 16.16 -9.15 -0.25
N TRP A 298 17.19 -8.92 -1.08
CA TRP A 298 18.52 -8.57 -0.59
C TRP A 298 18.55 -7.17 0.04
N LEU A 299 17.87 -6.20 -0.60
CA LEU A 299 17.80 -4.80 -0.13
C LEU A 299 16.90 -4.63 1.09
N ILE A 300 15.81 -5.41 1.20
CA ILE A 300 14.82 -5.24 2.26
C ILE A 300 15.37 -5.74 3.59
N ARG A 301 15.51 -4.83 4.57
CA ARG A 301 16.08 -5.12 5.88
C ARG A 301 15.26 -4.44 6.97
N PRO A 302 15.11 -5.09 8.15
CA PRO A 302 14.54 -4.42 9.31
C PRO A 302 15.48 -3.30 9.80
N ARG A 303 14.91 -2.23 10.35
CA ARG A 303 15.68 -1.17 11.01
C ARG A 303 16.27 -1.66 12.33
N VAL A 304 15.47 -2.39 13.11
CA VAL A 304 15.86 -2.97 14.39
C VAL A 304 16.13 -4.46 14.15
N PRO A 305 17.34 -4.95 14.46
CA PRO A 305 17.62 -6.37 14.40
C PRO A 305 16.62 -7.15 15.28
N PRO A 306 16.16 -8.32 14.84
CA PRO A 306 15.26 -9.12 15.64
C PRO A 306 16.01 -9.64 16.88
N THR A 307 15.81 -8.97 18.02
CA THR A 307 16.33 -9.42 19.30
C THR A 307 15.27 -10.26 20.00
N ARG A 308 15.59 -11.51 20.31
CA ARG A 308 14.78 -12.34 21.21
C ARG A 308 15.36 -12.31 22.61
N PRO A 309 14.53 -12.04 23.63
CA PRO A 309 14.83 -12.53 24.98
C PRO A 309 14.89 -14.06 24.90
N LYS A 310 15.99 -14.67 25.32
CA LYS A 310 16.13 -16.12 25.33
C LYS A 310 15.01 -16.73 26.20
N GLY A 311 14.08 -17.45 25.57
CA GLY A 311 13.04 -18.23 26.24
C GLY A 311 11.59 -17.82 26.03
N GLU A 312 11.28 -16.60 25.63
CA GLU A 312 9.88 -16.18 25.45
C GLU A 312 9.43 -16.21 24.00
N ARG A 313 8.53 -17.14 23.69
CA ARG A 313 7.77 -17.11 22.42
C ARG A 313 6.57 -16.19 22.62
N GLY A 314 6.47 -15.12 21.83
CA GLY A 314 5.29 -14.26 21.83
C GLY A 314 3.99 -15.08 21.62
N PRO A 315 2.84 -14.65 22.15
CA PRO A 315 1.57 -15.35 21.96
C PRO A 315 1.22 -15.42 20.47
N TRP A 316 0.53 -16.50 20.05
CA TRP A 316 0.05 -16.66 18.67
C TRP A 316 -0.92 -15.54 18.28
N PHE A 317 -1.83 -15.25 19.19
CA PHE A 317 -2.70 -14.08 19.11
C PHE A 317 -2.50 -13.29 20.39
N ALA A 318 -2.30 -12.00 20.26
CA ALA A 318 -2.28 -11.11 21.42
C ALA A 318 -3.73 -11.01 21.96
N THR A 319 -4.14 -12.04 22.72
CA THR A 319 -5.52 -12.16 23.22
C THR A 319 -5.92 -11.00 24.14
N GLY A 320 -4.96 -10.27 24.71
CA GLY A 320 -5.21 -9.02 25.44
C GLY A 320 -5.46 -7.80 24.54
N ASP A 321 -5.00 -7.86 23.29
CA ASP A 321 -5.02 -6.70 22.38
C ASP A 321 -6.24 -6.66 21.46
N ALA A 322 -7.15 -7.62 21.49
CA ALA A 322 -8.35 -7.62 20.65
C ALA A 322 -9.31 -6.44 20.93
N SER A 323 -9.09 -5.72 22.03
CA SER A 323 -9.83 -4.48 22.36
C SER A 323 -9.65 -3.38 21.31
N PHE A 324 -8.52 -3.34 20.58
CA PHE A 324 -8.29 -2.36 19.52
C PHE A 324 -9.33 -2.43 18.40
N VAL A 325 -9.89 -3.61 18.14
CA VAL A 325 -10.94 -3.78 17.11
C VAL A 325 -12.20 -2.99 17.47
N LYS A 326 -12.45 -2.73 18.78
CA LYS A 326 -13.57 -1.93 19.26
C LYS A 326 -13.26 -0.42 19.29
N ASP A 327 -12.03 -0.03 19.02
CA ASP A 327 -11.67 1.39 18.96
C ASP A 327 -12.47 2.06 17.82
N PRO A 328 -13.19 3.16 18.10
CA PRO A 328 -14.01 3.84 17.10
C PRO A 328 -13.18 4.32 15.90
N VAL A 329 -11.90 4.67 16.11
CA VAL A 329 -10.99 5.06 15.02
C VAL A 329 -10.73 3.87 14.10
N VAL A 330 -10.44 2.70 14.65
CA VAL A 330 -10.20 1.47 13.88
C VAL A 330 -11.46 1.06 13.13
N LEU A 331 -12.61 1.08 13.78
CA LEU A 331 -13.90 0.72 13.16
C LEU A 331 -14.25 1.66 12.01
N THR A 332 -14.15 2.97 12.23
CA THR A 332 -14.46 3.96 11.18
C THR A 332 -13.50 3.89 10.01
N MET A 333 -12.21 3.73 10.25
CA MET A 333 -11.21 3.58 9.18
C MET A 333 -11.36 2.26 8.42
N THR A 334 -11.73 1.18 9.10
CA THR A 334 -12.05 -0.11 8.47
C THR A 334 -13.28 0.02 7.56
N ALA A 335 -14.35 0.65 8.06
CA ALA A 335 -15.55 0.93 7.26
C ALA A 335 -15.23 1.83 6.05
N THR A 336 -14.42 2.87 6.25
CA THR A 336 -13.93 3.76 5.20
C THR A 336 -13.15 2.98 4.14
N SER A 337 -12.23 2.08 4.55
CA SER A 337 -11.48 1.22 3.63
C SER A 337 -12.39 0.31 2.80
N PHE A 338 -13.42 -0.27 3.42
CA PHE A 338 -14.42 -1.10 2.75
C PHE A 338 -15.24 -0.29 1.74
N VAL A 339 -15.82 0.82 2.17
CA VAL A 339 -16.70 1.67 1.35
C VAL A 339 -15.94 2.30 0.18
N SER A 340 -14.74 2.82 0.40
CA SER A 340 -13.90 3.37 -0.67
C SER A 340 -13.56 2.32 -1.72
N SER A 341 -13.34 1.08 -1.30
CA SER A 341 -13.03 -0.02 -2.21
C SER A 341 -14.25 -0.46 -3.01
N LEU A 342 -15.45 -0.40 -2.42
CA LEU A 342 -16.72 -0.60 -3.16
C LEU A 342 -16.94 0.45 -4.25
N ALA A 343 -16.39 1.66 -4.11
CA ALA A 343 -16.41 2.66 -5.17
C ALA A 343 -15.32 2.43 -6.22
N TYR A 344 -14.11 2.07 -5.80
CA TYR A 344 -12.94 1.95 -6.68
C TYR A 344 -13.02 0.77 -7.65
N PHE A 345 -13.30 -0.44 -7.15
CA PHE A 345 -13.24 -1.66 -7.96
C PHE A 345 -14.26 -1.70 -9.11
N PRO A 346 -15.52 -1.25 -8.94
CA PRO A 346 -16.45 -1.14 -10.06
C PRO A 346 -15.95 -0.20 -11.17
N VAL A 347 -15.35 0.94 -10.82
CA VAL A 347 -14.78 1.86 -11.82
C VAL A 347 -13.64 1.17 -12.57
N SER A 348 -12.70 0.58 -11.85
CA SER A 348 -11.56 -0.13 -12.45
C SER A 348 -12.01 -1.24 -13.41
N LEU A 349 -13.09 -1.99 -13.07
CA LEU A 349 -13.62 -3.07 -13.87
C LEU A 349 -14.36 -2.57 -15.12
N TYR A 350 -15.21 -1.55 -14.97
CA TYR A 350 -16.12 -1.15 -16.03
C TYR A 350 -15.62 0.01 -16.90
N LEU A 351 -14.55 0.68 -16.49
CA LEU A 351 -13.95 1.76 -17.26
C LEU A 351 -13.54 1.33 -18.68
N PRO A 352 -12.91 0.15 -18.90
CA PRO A 352 -12.64 -0.35 -20.25
C PRO A 352 -13.92 -0.56 -21.05
N THR A 353 -14.92 -1.23 -20.48
CA THR A 353 -16.20 -1.53 -21.13
C THR A 353 -16.95 -0.25 -21.50
N TYR A 354 -16.99 0.73 -20.61
CA TYR A 354 -17.59 2.05 -20.92
C TYR A 354 -16.85 2.75 -22.06
N THR A 355 -15.51 2.69 -22.06
CA THR A 355 -14.70 3.33 -23.11
C THR A 355 -14.87 2.64 -24.48
N THR A 356 -14.97 1.31 -24.51
CA THR A 356 -15.20 0.57 -25.78
C THR A 356 -16.58 0.85 -26.38
N SER A 357 -17.57 1.27 -25.57
CA SER A 357 -18.87 1.72 -26.08
C SER A 357 -18.81 3.09 -26.79
N LEU A 358 -17.75 3.88 -26.54
CA LEU A 358 -17.52 5.21 -27.14
C LEU A 358 -16.47 5.22 -28.24
N ALA A 359 -15.46 4.34 -28.14
CA ALA A 359 -14.26 4.39 -28.95
C ALA A 359 -13.66 2.98 -29.17
N SER A 360 -12.51 2.93 -29.81
CA SER A 360 -11.82 1.66 -30.10
C SER A 360 -11.30 0.95 -28.84
N PRO A 361 -11.07 -0.37 -28.88
CA PRO A 361 -10.43 -1.11 -27.79
C PRO A 361 -9.04 -0.56 -27.39
N LEU A 362 -8.29 -0.01 -28.37
CA LEU A 362 -7.00 0.65 -28.09
C LEU A 362 -7.18 1.87 -27.20
N SER A 363 -8.23 2.67 -27.44
CA SER A 363 -8.56 3.82 -26.59
C SER A 363 -8.92 3.40 -25.16
N ALA A 364 -9.59 2.26 -24.98
CA ALA A 364 -9.88 1.70 -23.67
C ALA A 364 -8.60 1.34 -22.90
N ASN A 365 -7.63 0.71 -23.56
CA ASN A 365 -6.34 0.40 -22.94
C ASN A 365 -5.56 1.66 -22.53
N ILE A 366 -5.60 2.72 -23.36
CA ILE A 366 -4.97 4.00 -23.06
C ILE A 366 -5.62 4.67 -21.83
N VAL A 367 -6.96 4.64 -21.74
CA VAL A 367 -7.69 5.18 -20.60
C VAL A 367 -7.36 4.43 -19.30
N VAL A 368 -7.29 3.10 -19.35
CA VAL A 368 -6.87 2.27 -18.20
C VAL A 368 -5.43 2.55 -17.81
N ALA A 369 -4.53 2.69 -18.78
CA ALA A 369 -3.14 3.05 -18.54
C ALA A 369 -3.02 4.41 -17.84
N ALA A 370 -3.77 5.41 -18.29
CA ALA A 370 -3.84 6.74 -17.68
C ALA A 370 -4.44 6.68 -16.27
N PHE A 371 -5.49 5.87 -16.04
CA PHE A 371 -6.07 5.60 -14.73
C PHE A 371 -5.02 5.07 -13.75
N ASN A 372 -4.23 4.07 -14.16
CA ASN A 372 -3.19 3.46 -13.33
C ASN A 372 -2.02 4.42 -13.07
N LEU A 373 -1.61 5.21 -14.08
CA LEU A 373 -0.56 6.23 -13.91
C LEU A 373 -0.99 7.31 -12.90
N SER A 374 -2.21 7.80 -13.03
CA SER A 374 -2.77 8.80 -12.10
C SER A 374 -2.95 8.23 -10.69
N SER A 375 -3.28 6.94 -10.58
CA SER A 375 -3.29 6.20 -9.32
C SER A 375 -1.94 6.25 -8.60
N SER A 376 -0.83 6.09 -9.33
CA SER A 376 0.53 6.17 -8.76
C SER A 376 0.84 7.56 -8.19
N ILE A 377 0.49 8.61 -8.95
CA ILE A 377 0.67 9.99 -8.51
C ILE A 377 -0.24 10.26 -7.31
N GLY A 378 -1.52 9.87 -7.42
CA GLY A 378 -2.52 10.04 -6.38
C GLY A 378 -2.13 9.37 -5.07
N SER A 379 -1.60 8.14 -5.11
CA SER A 379 -1.18 7.42 -3.90
C SER A 379 -0.06 8.14 -3.16
N THR A 380 0.90 8.72 -3.87
CA THR A 380 1.99 9.47 -3.26
C THR A 380 1.51 10.78 -2.65
N VAL A 381 0.69 11.54 -3.39
CA VAL A 381 0.14 12.84 -2.95
C VAL A 381 -0.78 12.65 -1.74
N THR A 382 -1.72 11.70 -1.81
CA THR A 382 -2.65 11.43 -0.72
C THR A 382 -1.96 10.82 0.50
N GLY A 383 -0.92 10.00 0.30
CA GLY A 383 -0.06 9.52 1.37
C GLY A 383 0.64 10.66 2.12
N TYR A 384 1.22 11.62 1.40
CA TYR A 384 1.80 12.82 2.02
C TYR A 384 0.75 13.68 2.73
N ALA A 385 -0.41 13.92 2.09
CA ALA A 385 -1.50 14.68 2.69
C ALA A 385 -2.04 14.03 3.97
N SER A 386 -2.07 12.70 4.04
CA SER A 386 -2.51 11.96 5.22
C SER A 386 -1.55 12.09 6.42
N ASP A 387 -0.28 12.39 6.19
CA ASP A 387 0.66 12.71 7.28
C ASP A 387 0.35 14.06 7.95
N LEU A 388 -0.31 14.97 7.22
CA LEU A 388 -0.78 16.25 7.74
C LEU A 388 -2.12 16.10 8.47
N SER A 389 -3.09 15.43 7.83
CA SER A 389 -4.39 15.10 8.42
C SER A 389 -5.07 13.98 7.65
N VAL A 390 -5.27 12.83 8.30
CA VAL A 390 -5.97 11.67 7.72
C VAL A 390 -7.44 12.01 7.42
N GLU A 391 -8.11 12.68 8.35
CA GLU A 391 -9.54 13.01 8.26
C GLU A 391 -9.86 13.91 7.07
N TRP A 392 -9.15 15.04 6.96
CA TRP A 392 -9.33 15.98 5.85
C TRP A 392 -8.97 15.36 4.51
N THR A 393 -7.92 14.55 4.47
CA THR A 393 -7.52 13.85 3.24
C THR A 393 -8.63 12.92 2.76
N ILE A 394 -9.18 12.07 3.63
CA ILE A 394 -10.27 11.15 3.28
C ILE A 394 -11.55 11.91 2.91
N ALA A 395 -11.88 13.00 3.64
CA ALA A 395 -13.04 13.82 3.34
C ALA A 395 -12.97 14.43 1.93
N VAL A 396 -11.84 15.04 1.60
CA VAL A 396 -11.60 15.62 0.26
C VAL A 396 -11.66 14.55 -0.82
N MET A 397 -10.99 13.41 -0.61
CA MET A 397 -11.01 12.30 -1.57
C MET A 397 -12.43 11.79 -1.82
N GLY A 398 -13.21 11.59 -0.78
CA GLY A 398 -14.57 11.08 -0.89
C GLY A 398 -15.51 12.05 -1.60
N VAL A 399 -15.46 13.34 -1.25
CA VAL A 399 -16.29 14.39 -1.88
C VAL A 399 -15.88 14.56 -3.36
N CYS A 400 -14.58 14.70 -3.65
CA CYS A 400 -14.10 14.82 -5.02
C CYS A 400 -14.45 13.58 -5.86
N GLY A 401 -14.27 12.37 -5.30
CA GLY A 401 -14.64 11.12 -5.96
C GLY A 401 -16.13 11.06 -6.28
N ALA A 402 -17.00 11.48 -5.34
CA ALA A 402 -18.44 11.52 -5.54
C ALA A 402 -18.84 12.52 -6.64
N VAL A 403 -18.32 13.73 -6.59
CA VAL A 403 -18.57 14.77 -7.60
C VAL A 403 -18.11 14.30 -8.97
N LEU A 404 -16.90 13.74 -9.09
CA LEU A 404 -16.36 13.24 -10.35
C LEU A 404 -17.19 12.07 -10.92
N ALA A 405 -17.63 11.14 -10.07
CA ALA A 405 -18.47 10.03 -10.52
C ALA A 405 -19.81 10.53 -11.04
N LEU A 406 -20.48 11.41 -10.30
CA LEU A 406 -21.83 11.88 -10.65
C LEU A 406 -21.84 12.90 -11.80
N THR A 407 -20.77 13.71 -11.94
CA THR A 407 -20.68 14.72 -13.00
C THR A 407 -19.83 14.25 -14.17
N ALA A 408 -18.53 14.02 -13.97
CA ALA A 408 -17.62 13.71 -15.06
C ALA A 408 -17.94 12.38 -15.74
N TRP A 409 -18.21 11.31 -14.96
CA TRP A 409 -18.62 10.03 -15.54
C TRP A 409 -20.08 10.05 -16.00
N GLY A 410 -20.98 10.59 -15.17
CA GLY A 410 -22.41 10.66 -15.49
C GLY A 410 -22.72 11.40 -16.79
N LEU A 411 -21.98 12.46 -17.09
CA LEU A 411 -22.12 13.29 -18.28
C LEU A 411 -21.16 12.90 -19.42
N ALA A 412 -20.30 11.89 -19.24
CA ALA A 412 -19.31 11.53 -20.23
C ALA A 412 -19.94 11.09 -21.55
N ASN A 413 -19.74 11.90 -22.58
CA ASN A 413 -20.25 11.66 -23.94
C ASN A 413 -19.15 11.62 -25.01
N SER A 414 -17.92 11.79 -24.61
CA SER A 414 -16.74 11.80 -25.47
C SER A 414 -15.58 11.07 -24.82
N LEU A 415 -14.63 10.59 -25.63
CA LEU A 415 -13.42 9.93 -25.15
C LEU A 415 -12.62 10.86 -24.21
N GLY A 416 -12.55 12.17 -24.53
CA GLY A 416 -11.86 13.15 -23.70
C GLY A 416 -12.47 13.29 -22.31
N ALA A 417 -13.81 13.25 -22.19
CA ALA A 417 -14.50 13.29 -20.90
C ALA A 417 -14.24 12.04 -20.07
N VAL A 418 -14.24 10.85 -20.68
CA VAL A 418 -13.89 9.59 -20.00
C VAL A 418 -12.44 9.60 -19.54
N PHE A 419 -11.53 10.09 -20.37
CA PHE A 419 -10.13 10.22 -20.04
C PHE A 419 -9.91 11.16 -18.83
N ALA A 420 -10.56 12.33 -18.86
CA ALA A 420 -10.50 13.29 -17.76
C ALA A 420 -11.08 12.69 -16.46
N PHE A 421 -12.22 11.98 -16.55
CA PHE A 421 -12.79 11.25 -15.42
C PHE A 421 -11.80 10.20 -14.88
N ALA A 422 -11.24 9.38 -15.76
CA ALA A 422 -10.31 8.32 -15.38
C ALA A 422 -9.09 8.86 -14.60
N VAL A 423 -8.47 9.92 -15.12
CA VAL A 423 -7.32 10.58 -14.50
C VAL A 423 -7.68 11.20 -13.15
N LEU A 424 -8.73 12.00 -13.10
CA LEU A 424 -9.10 12.72 -11.88
C LEU A 424 -9.66 11.78 -10.79
N PHE A 425 -10.54 10.86 -11.16
CA PHE A 425 -11.12 9.91 -10.20
C PHE A 425 -10.03 9.03 -9.58
N SER A 426 -9.14 8.52 -10.40
CA SER A 426 -8.02 7.68 -9.93
C SER A 426 -7.10 8.43 -8.96
N LEU A 427 -6.85 9.72 -9.21
CA LEU A 427 -6.05 10.58 -8.34
C LEU A 427 -6.64 10.68 -6.92
N PHE A 428 -7.97 10.80 -6.81
CA PHE A 428 -8.68 10.96 -5.54
C PHE A 428 -9.20 9.66 -4.92
N SER A 429 -8.96 8.50 -5.53
CA SER A 429 -9.52 7.23 -5.04
C SER A 429 -8.51 6.36 -4.27
N GLN A 430 -7.32 6.89 -3.94
CA GLN A 430 -6.21 6.12 -3.35
C GLN A 430 -6.25 6.09 -1.81
N THR A 431 -7.39 5.75 -1.22
CA THR A 431 -7.58 5.70 0.25
C THR A 431 -6.60 4.76 0.95
N CYS A 432 -6.11 3.71 0.29
CA CYS A 432 -5.11 2.81 0.85
C CYS A 432 -3.79 3.51 1.23
N SER A 433 -3.44 4.61 0.56
CA SER A 433 -2.25 5.40 0.89
C SER A 433 -2.34 6.06 2.27
N CYS A 434 -3.56 6.30 2.77
CA CYS A 434 -3.79 6.85 4.11
C CYS A 434 -3.64 5.81 5.22
N TRP A 435 -3.59 4.50 4.91
CA TRP A 435 -3.59 3.46 5.93
C TRP A 435 -2.36 3.52 6.85
N GLY A 436 -1.21 3.92 6.31
CA GLY A 436 0.00 4.08 7.11
C GLY A 436 -0.16 5.09 8.23
N ALA A 437 -0.66 6.28 7.91
CA ALA A 437 -0.94 7.35 8.87
C ALA A 437 -2.10 6.98 9.80
N ALA A 438 -3.22 6.47 9.25
CA ALA A 438 -4.38 6.05 10.04
C ALA A 438 -4.05 4.96 11.05
N ALA A 439 -3.24 3.97 10.66
CA ALA A 439 -2.83 2.90 11.56
C ALA A 439 -1.85 3.37 12.64
N ARG A 440 -1.03 4.41 12.37
CA ARG A 440 -0.22 5.07 13.38
C ARG A 440 -1.09 5.75 14.42
N ASP A 441 -2.07 6.53 13.98
CA ASP A 441 -2.94 7.32 14.84
C ASP A 441 -3.84 6.42 15.71
N ALA A 442 -4.33 5.31 15.16
CA ALA A 442 -5.12 4.32 15.88
C ALA A 442 -4.30 3.50 16.90
N ALA A 443 -3.06 3.19 16.58
CA ALA A 443 -2.20 2.37 17.46
C ALA A 443 -1.53 3.16 18.59
N GLY A 444 -1.50 4.49 18.51
CA GLY A 444 -0.84 5.35 19.49
C GLY A 444 0.63 4.97 19.68
N GLN A 445 1.03 4.67 20.93
CA GLN A 445 2.41 4.30 21.28
C GLN A 445 2.78 2.84 21.00
N GLN A 446 1.87 2.03 20.44
CA GLN A 446 2.07 0.58 20.26
C GLN A 446 2.34 0.20 18.79
N PRO A 447 3.61 0.16 18.33
CA PRO A 447 3.95 -0.09 16.93
C PRO A 447 3.43 -1.43 16.38
N HIS A 448 3.28 -2.43 17.24
CA HIS A 448 2.80 -3.76 16.86
C HIS A 448 1.30 -3.78 16.51
N LEU A 449 0.48 -2.98 17.20
CA LEU A 449 -0.94 -2.83 16.86
C LEU A 449 -1.14 -2.16 15.52
N SER A 450 -0.32 -1.18 15.19
CA SER A 450 -0.37 -0.46 13.94
C SER A 450 -0.29 -1.39 12.71
N THR A 451 0.55 -2.42 12.76
CA THR A 451 0.63 -3.39 11.66
C THR A 451 -0.62 -4.27 11.56
N LEU A 452 -1.21 -4.68 12.70
CA LEU A 452 -2.45 -5.45 12.72
C LEU A 452 -3.64 -4.64 12.21
N VAL A 453 -3.73 -3.38 12.62
CA VAL A 453 -4.76 -2.42 12.13
C VAL A 453 -4.64 -2.25 10.62
N PHE A 454 -3.41 -2.08 10.10
CA PHE A 454 -3.17 -1.98 8.68
C PHE A 454 -3.66 -3.22 7.92
N CYS A 455 -3.37 -4.43 8.43
CA CYS A 455 -3.85 -5.68 7.84
C CYS A 455 -5.37 -5.81 7.88
N LEU A 456 -6.00 -5.32 8.95
CA LEU A 456 -7.46 -5.30 9.06
C LEU A 456 -8.09 -4.47 7.94
N PHE A 457 -7.54 -3.28 7.65
CA PHE A 457 -7.95 -2.46 6.51
C PHE A 457 -7.82 -3.23 5.19
N GLY A 458 -6.73 -3.99 5.02
CA GLY A 458 -6.48 -4.84 3.86
C GLY A 458 -7.52 -5.94 3.69
N ILE A 459 -7.90 -6.64 4.76
CA ILE A 459 -8.93 -7.69 4.73
C ILE A 459 -10.25 -7.13 4.20
N PHE A 460 -10.71 -6.01 4.75
CA PHE A 460 -11.98 -5.40 4.33
C PHE A 460 -11.91 -4.86 2.90
N ARG A 461 -10.74 -4.37 2.47
CA ARG A 461 -10.51 -4.05 1.05
C ARG A 461 -10.60 -5.30 0.18
N GLY A 462 -10.04 -6.42 0.60
CA GLY A 462 -10.12 -7.71 -0.10
C GLY A 462 -11.56 -8.19 -0.25
N ILE A 463 -12.36 -8.12 0.82
CA ILE A 463 -13.80 -8.45 0.76
C ILE A 463 -14.50 -7.52 -0.25
N ALA A 464 -14.23 -6.22 -0.19
CA ALA A 464 -14.84 -5.24 -1.10
C ALA A 464 -14.39 -5.44 -2.56
N SER A 465 -13.17 -5.92 -2.81
CA SER A 465 -12.67 -6.22 -4.15
C SER A 465 -13.42 -7.37 -4.83
N CYS A 466 -13.98 -8.28 -4.03
CA CYS A 466 -14.85 -9.34 -4.51
C CYS A 466 -16.31 -8.83 -4.64
N VAL A 467 -16.84 -8.21 -3.60
CA VAL A 467 -18.24 -7.79 -3.52
C VAL A 467 -18.57 -6.66 -4.51
N GLY A 468 -17.69 -5.67 -4.64
CA GLY A 468 -17.90 -4.49 -5.48
C GLY A 468 -18.23 -4.80 -6.94
N PRO A 469 -17.42 -5.61 -7.65
CA PRO A 469 -17.70 -6.05 -9.00
C PRO A 469 -19.03 -6.80 -9.15
N PHE A 470 -19.39 -7.69 -8.21
CA PHE A 470 -20.68 -8.40 -8.24
C PHE A 470 -21.86 -7.44 -8.11
N VAL A 471 -21.80 -6.49 -7.18
CA VAL A 471 -22.83 -5.46 -7.01
C VAL A 471 -22.94 -4.62 -8.29
N ALA A 472 -21.81 -4.20 -8.85
CA ALA A 472 -21.80 -3.41 -10.07
C ALA A 472 -22.37 -4.19 -11.27
N THR A 473 -22.07 -5.48 -11.39
CA THR A 473 -22.66 -6.35 -12.42
C THR A 473 -24.18 -6.46 -12.27
N ALA A 474 -24.68 -6.61 -11.04
CA ALA A 474 -26.12 -6.66 -10.78
C ALA A 474 -26.83 -5.31 -11.04
N LEU A 475 -26.11 -4.20 -10.92
CA LEU A 475 -26.63 -2.86 -11.20
C LEU A 475 -26.51 -2.45 -12.67
N TYR A 476 -25.66 -3.10 -13.46
CA TYR A 476 -25.50 -2.84 -14.88
C TYR A 476 -26.73 -3.32 -15.65
N ASP A 477 -27.29 -2.45 -16.49
CA ASP A 477 -28.48 -2.73 -17.27
C ASP A 477 -28.18 -2.74 -18.78
N PRO A 478 -27.93 -3.91 -19.38
CA PRO A 478 -27.57 -3.99 -20.79
C PRO A 478 -28.74 -3.59 -21.72
N LYS A 479 -30.00 -3.65 -21.26
CA LYS A 479 -31.16 -3.21 -22.06
C LYS A 479 -31.21 -1.69 -22.19
N ALA A 480 -30.88 -0.98 -21.09
CA ALA A 480 -30.78 0.48 -21.11
C ALA A 480 -29.52 1.00 -21.84
N ALA A 481 -28.62 0.11 -22.28
CA ALA A 481 -27.42 0.51 -23.02
C ALA A 481 -27.75 1.09 -24.41
N GLN A 482 -28.92 0.76 -24.97
CA GLN A 482 -29.40 1.27 -26.26
C GLN A 482 -30.22 2.56 -26.12
N GLU A 483 -30.60 2.96 -24.91
CA GLU A 483 -31.37 4.17 -24.69
C GLU A 483 -30.49 5.42 -24.79
N HIS A 484 -30.94 6.44 -25.51
CA HIS A 484 -30.27 7.74 -25.61
C HIS A 484 -30.56 8.58 -24.37
N SER A 485 -29.86 8.25 -23.26
CA SER A 485 -29.91 9.06 -22.04
C SER A 485 -28.88 10.18 -22.09
N SER A 486 -29.23 11.37 -21.62
CA SER A 486 -28.29 12.48 -21.46
C SER A 486 -27.30 12.27 -20.29
N TRP A 487 -27.65 11.41 -19.34
CA TRP A 487 -26.88 11.12 -18.14
C TRP A 487 -26.86 9.61 -17.84
N GLY A 488 -25.70 9.07 -17.50
CA GLY A 488 -25.56 7.66 -17.14
C GLY A 488 -25.76 6.72 -18.34
N ARG A 489 -25.08 7.00 -19.44
CA ARG A 489 -25.22 6.30 -20.74
C ARG A 489 -24.78 4.84 -20.66
N TYR A 490 -25.11 4.08 -21.71
CA TYR A 490 -24.69 2.70 -21.94
C TYR A 490 -25.07 1.72 -20.80
N GLY A 491 -26.19 1.98 -20.10
CA GLY A 491 -26.67 1.11 -19.01
C GLY A 491 -25.94 1.27 -17.68
N PHE A 492 -25.02 2.23 -17.54
CA PHE A 492 -24.22 2.44 -16.33
C PHE A 492 -24.86 3.36 -15.27
N ARG A 493 -26.07 3.88 -15.52
CA ARG A 493 -26.72 4.85 -14.63
C ARG A 493 -26.72 4.43 -13.16
N LYS A 494 -27.15 3.19 -12.87
CA LYS A 494 -27.21 2.67 -11.49
C LYS A 494 -25.82 2.45 -10.89
N VAL A 495 -24.85 2.03 -11.70
CA VAL A 495 -23.45 1.85 -11.28
C VAL A 495 -22.82 3.20 -10.92
N ILE A 496 -23.05 4.25 -11.72
CA ILE A 496 -22.54 5.61 -11.47
C ILE A 496 -23.12 6.17 -10.16
N ILE A 497 -24.43 5.99 -9.93
CA ILE A 497 -25.06 6.39 -8.66
C ILE A 497 -24.43 5.63 -7.48
N PHE A 498 -24.27 4.33 -7.60
CA PHE A 498 -23.65 3.50 -6.58
C PHE A 498 -22.24 3.98 -6.23
N VAL A 499 -21.38 4.19 -7.23
CA VAL A 499 -20.01 4.69 -7.04
C VAL A 499 -20.01 6.07 -6.40
N GLY A 500 -20.89 6.98 -6.88
CA GLY A 500 -21.00 8.33 -6.31
C GLY A 500 -21.43 8.31 -4.85
N VAL A 501 -22.43 7.51 -4.50
CA VAL A 501 -22.91 7.36 -3.12
C VAL A 501 -21.83 6.75 -2.22
N MET A 502 -21.17 5.68 -2.66
CA MET A 502 -20.09 5.05 -1.88
C MET A 502 -18.91 6.01 -1.69
N SER A 503 -18.52 6.77 -2.71
CA SER A 503 -17.50 7.81 -2.59
C SER A 503 -17.91 8.90 -1.60
N PHE A 504 -19.16 9.37 -1.65
CA PHE A 504 -19.66 10.37 -0.71
C PHE A 504 -19.69 9.88 0.74
N VAL A 505 -20.14 8.65 0.96
CA VAL A 505 -20.13 8.02 2.30
C VAL A 505 -18.71 7.89 2.82
N ASN A 506 -17.74 7.56 1.95
CA ASN A 506 -16.32 7.54 2.30
C ASN A 506 -15.80 8.91 2.76
N GLY A 507 -16.27 10.01 2.16
CA GLY A 507 -15.86 11.37 2.49
C GLY A 507 -16.51 11.96 3.76
N ARG A 508 -17.42 11.25 4.42
CA ARG A 508 -17.96 11.73 5.70
C ARG A 508 -16.85 11.70 6.75
N PRO A 509 -16.59 12.81 7.46
CA PRO A 509 -15.59 12.80 8.51
C PRO A 509 -16.00 11.74 9.53
N ALA A 510 -15.18 10.70 9.64
CA ALA A 510 -15.30 9.75 10.72
C ALA A 510 -15.15 10.56 12.01
N TYR A 511 -16.14 10.54 12.89
CA TYR A 511 -16.05 11.17 14.20
C TYR A 511 -14.92 10.46 14.98
N VAL A 512 -13.73 11.00 14.85
CA VAL A 512 -12.60 10.64 15.68
C VAL A 512 -12.68 11.60 16.87
N PRO A 513 -13.07 11.14 18.06
CA PRO A 513 -12.96 11.97 19.23
C PRO A 513 -11.51 12.42 19.33
N ALA A 514 -11.29 13.72 19.46
CA ALA A 514 -9.97 14.31 19.67
C ALA A 514 -9.38 13.75 20.99
N ARG A 515 -8.81 12.55 20.92
CA ARG A 515 -8.02 11.99 21.99
C ARG A 515 -6.61 12.48 21.81
N HIS A 516 -6.30 13.54 22.58
CA HIS A 516 -4.96 14.05 22.85
C HIS A 516 -4.18 14.61 21.63
N ARG A 517 -4.43 15.88 21.35
CA ARG A 517 -3.35 16.78 20.86
C ARG A 517 -2.46 17.22 22.01
#